data_0b6193c0398da8982f264efd65c6dc42
#
_entry.id   0b6193c0398da8982f264efd65c6dc42
#
_cell.length_a   1.000
_cell.length_b   1.000
_cell.length_c   1.000
_cell.angle_alpha   90.00
_cell.angle_beta   90.00
_cell.angle_gamma   90.00
#
_symmetry.space_group_name_H-M   'P 1'
#
loop_
_entity.id
_entity.type
_entity.pdbx_description
1 polymer ?
#
loop_
_entity_poly.entity_id
_entity_poly.type
_entity_poly.pdbx_seq_one_letter_code
_entity_poly.pdbx_strand_id
1 'polypeptide(L)'
;RTKWWISKCLWNVLSTVLYHGIILLVLVILCICFQEPLSFEAHADSIATMFGLWVSEFRGGGVIPIAVILTPVILSIAINLLQMVLLLFTKPVFSFLVICIMMLSSAYFLSDIMIGNFAMPIRYEWAIENGVSYQKGLLFSFGILFIAFICGIMKFRRYDILNKEEG
;
A
#
# COMPACT_ATOMS: atom_id res chain seq x y z
N ARG A 1 -4.27 -27.87 -4.91
CA ARG A 1 -4.45 -26.81 -3.91
C ARG A 1 -3.42 -25.69 -4.06
N THR A 2 -2.11 -25.99 -4.12
CA THR A 2 -1.04 -24.97 -4.28
C THR A 2 -1.20 -24.14 -5.56
N LYS A 3 -1.51 -24.77 -6.70
CA LYS A 3 -1.76 -24.07 -7.97
C LYS A 3 -2.90 -23.05 -7.84
N TRP A 4 -3.96 -23.41 -7.14
CA TRP A 4 -5.09 -22.51 -6.91
C TRP A 4 -4.69 -21.30 -6.04
N TRP A 5 -3.90 -21.51 -4.98
CA TRP A 5 -3.37 -20.41 -4.15
C TRP A 5 -2.51 -19.46 -4.96
N ILE A 6 -1.57 -19.99 -5.76
CA ILE A 6 -0.73 -19.17 -6.64
C ILE A 6 -1.57 -18.36 -7.62
N SER A 7 -2.60 -18.97 -8.22
CA SER A 7 -3.53 -18.27 -9.13
C SER A 7 -4.23 -17.10 -8.42
N LYS A 8 -4.66 -17.27 -7.17
CA LYS A 8 -5.27 -16.18 -6.38
C LYS A 8 -4.26 -15.08 -6.04
N CYS A 9 -3.02 -15.42 -5.74
CA CYS A 9 -1.96 -14.43 -5.53
C CYS A 9 -1.67 -13.64 -6.81
N LEU A 10 -1.58 -14.31 -7.95
CA LEU A 10 -1.40 -13.66 -9.25
C LEU A 10 -2.57 -12.73 -9.59
N TRP A 11 -3.80 -13.17 -9.33
CA TRP A 11 -4.99 -12.34 -9.53
C TRP A 11 -4.97 -11.10 -8.64
N ASN A 12 -4.54 -11.25 -7.38
CA ASN A 12 -4.37 -10.13 -6.46
C ASN A 12 -3.35 -9.11 -6.98
N VAL A 13 -2.18 -9.58 -7.43
CA VAL A 13 -1.16 -8.69 -8.02
C VAL A 13 -1.71 -7.97 -9.25
N LEU A 14 -2.32 -8.71 -10.17
CA LEU A 14 -2.86 -8.15 -11.40
C LEU A 14 -3.94 -7.10 -11.13
N SER A 15 -4.89 -7.40 -10.27
CA SER A 15 -5.99 -6.47 -9.92
C SER A 15 -5.47 -5.21 -9.23
N THR A 16 -4.47 -5.33 -8.35
CA THR A 16 -3.87 -4.18 -7.66
C THR A 16 -3.08 -3.31 -8.63
N VAL A 17 -2.30 -3.91 -9.53
CA VAL A 17 -1.56 -3.16 -10.56
C VAL A 17 -2.52 -2.46 -11.52
N LEU A 18 -3.58 -3.12 -11.95
CA LEU A 18 -4.62 -2.51 -12.80
C LEU A 18 -5.30 -1.33 -12.09
N TYR A 19 -5.64 -1.48 -10.81
CA TYR A 19 -6.24 -0.41 -10.02
C TYR A 19 -5.34 0.83 -9.97
N HIS A 20 -4.05 0.67 -9.65
CA HIS A 20 -3.10 1.79 -9.64
C HIS A 20 -2.85 2.35 -11.05
N GLY A 21 -2.87 1.49 -12.07
CA GLY A 21 -2.79 1.92 -13.47
C GLY A 21 -3.97 2.81 -13.87
N ILE A 22 -5.19 2.47 -13.43
CA ILE A 22 -6.38 3.30 -13.65
C ILE A 22 -6.24 4.65 -12.94
N ILE A 23 -5.75 4.66 -11.68
CA ILE A 23 -5.50 5.91 -10.96
C ILE A 23 -4.52 6.80 -11.73
N LEU A 24 -3.39 6.24 -12.18
CA LEU A 24 -2.41 6.99 -12.97
C LEU A 24 -3.00 7.52 -14.27
N LEU A 25 -3.81 6.71 -14.96
CA LEU A 25 -4.49 7.14 -16.18
C LEU A 25 -5.45 8.30 -15.93
N VAL A 26 -6.23 8.23 -14.84
CA VAL A 26 -7.12 9.33 -14.45
C VAL A 26 -6.33 10.59 -14.13
N LEU A 27 -5.20 10.49 -13.44
CA LEU A 27 -4.32 11.63 -13.16
C LEU A 27 -3.79 12.25 -14.45
N VAL A 28 -3.35 11.45 -15.42
CA VAL A 28 -2.90 11.94 -16.75
C VAL A 28 -4.02 12.68 -17.47
N ILE A 29 -5.24 12.13 -17.47
CA ILE A 29 -6.40 12.78 -18.09
C ILE A 29 -6.70 14.13 -17.40
N LEU A 30 -6.64 14.19 -16.07
CA LEU A 30 -6.86 15.43 -15.32
C LEU A 30 -5.78 16.48 -15.68
N CYS A 31 -4.50 16.11 -15.72
CA CYS A 31 -3.44 17.01 -16.14
C CYS A 31 -3.69 17.59 -17.53
N ILE A 32 -4.12 16.76 -18.49
CA ILE A 32 -4.45 17.23 -19.84
C ILE A 32 -5.68 18.17 -19.82
N CYS A 33 -6.73 17.84 -19.07
CA CYS A 33 -7.93 18.67 -18.97
C CYS A 33 -7.66 20.03 -18.34
N PHE A 34 -6.79 20.10 -17.34
CA PHE A 34 -6.43 21.34 -16.63
C PHE A 34 -5.23 22.06 -17.27
N GLN A 35 -4.69 21.52 -18.36
CA GLN A 35 -3.50 22.06 -19.05
C GLN A 35 -2.26 22.15 -18.15
N GLU A 36 -2.18 21.27 -17.14
CA GLU A 36 -1.02 21.19 -16.26
C GLU A 36 0.08 20.35 -16.91
N PRO A 37 1.37 20.71 -16.70
CA PRO A 37 2.47 19.95 -17.27
C PRO A 37 2.55 18.55 -16.66
N LEU A 38 2.74 17.55 -17.53
CA LEU A 38 3.03 16.18 -17.10
C LEU A 38 4.48 16.11 -16.60
N SER A 39 4.70 16.47 -15.36
CA SER A 39 6.01 16.38 -14.71
C SER A 39 5.94 15.53 -13.45
N PHE A 40 7.05 14.84 -13.14
CA PHE A 40 7.24 14.17 -11.86
C PHE A 40 8.00 15.08 -10.88
N GLU A 41 7.81 16.37 -10.98
CA GLU A 41 8.39 17.37 -10.10
C GLU A 41 7.34 17.83 -9.10
N ALA A 42 7.68 17.78 -7.83
CA ALA A 42 6.83 18.30 -6.78
C ALA A 42 7.26 19.75 -6.44
N HIS A 43 6.27 20.62 -6.33
CA HIS A 43 6.45 21.99 -5.88
C HIS A 43 5.97 22.10 -4.44
N ALA A 44 6.90 22.38 -3.52
CA ALA A 44 6.63 22.44 -2.09
C ALA A 44 5.44 23.37 -1.75
N ASP A 45 5.41 24.56 -2.36
CA ASP A 45 4.36 25.56 -2.09
C ASP A 45 2.96 25.08 -2.47
N SER A 46 2.85 24.39 -3.61
CA SER A 46 1.56 23.86 -4.09
C SER A 46 1.03 22.75 -3.20
N ILE A 47 1.90 21.86 -2.74
CA ILE A 47 1.53 20.75 -1.86
C ILE A 47 1.18 21.28 -0.46
N ALA A 48 1.98 22.20 0.09
CA ALA A 48 1.74 22.81 1.39
C ALA A 48 0.39 23.53 1.44
N THR A 49 0.06 24.30 0.41
CA THR A 49 -1.24 25.01 0.33
C THR A 49 -2.40 24.04 0.17
N MET A 50 -2.26 22.98 -0.62
CA MET A 50 -3.31 21.99 -0.87
C MET A 50 -3.67 21.18 0.38
N PHE A 51 -2.69 20.83 1.20
CA PHE A 51 -2.89 20.01 2.39
C PHE A 51 -2.94 20.81 3.70
N GLY A 52 -2.83 22.16 3.65
CA GLY A 52 -2.79 23.00 4.84
C GLY A 52 -1.58 22.74 5.73
N LEU A 53 -0.51 22.19 5.16
CA LEU A 53 0.75 21.93 5.85
C LEU A 53 1.56 23.24 5.99
N TRP A 54 2.29 23.36 7.08
CA TRP A 54 3.24 24.46 7.23
C TRP A 54 4.39 24.29 6.23
N VAL A 55 4.61 25.31 5.40
CA VAL A 55 5.65 25.30 4.36
C VAL A 55 7.04 24.97 4.94
N SER A 56 7.29 25.34 6.19
CA SER A 56 8.55 25.06 6.91
C SER A 56 8.82 23.57 7.19
N GLU A 57 7.78 22.73 7.18
CA GLU A 57 7.91 21.29 7.45
C GLU A 57 8.08 20.50 6.15
N PHE A 58 7.78 21.10 5.00
CA PHE A 58 7.84 20.44 3.71
C PHE A 58 9.20 20.70 3.05
N ARG A 59 9.98 19.62 2.88
CA ARG A 59 11.28 19.65 2.17
C ARG A 59 11.17 19.27 0.69
N GLY A 60 10.02 18.76 0.27
CA GLY A 60 9.82 18.20 -1.07
C GLY A 60 9.98 19.26 -2.16
N GLY A 61 11.09 19.14 -2.89
CA GLY A 61 11.35 19.91 -4.11
C GLY A 61 12.13 19.04 -5.08
N GLY A 62 11.82 19.18 -6.39
CA GLY A 62 12.48 18.44 -7.44
C GLY A 62 11.81 17.11 -7.82
N VAL A 63 12.57 16.25 -8.48
CA VAL A 63 12.05 15.01 -9.08
C VAL A 63 11.67 14.00 -8.01
N ILE A 64 10.43 13.49 -8.08
CA ILE A 64 9.93 12.45 -7.18
C ILE A 64 10.65 11.13 -7.47
N PRO A 65 11.33 10.50 -6.47
CA PRO A 65 11.96 9.21 -6.67
C PRO A 65 10.91 8.13 -7.06
N ILE A 66 11.21 7.34 -8.06
CA ILE A 66 10.28 6.27 -8.52
C ILE A 66 9.92 5.29 -7.40
N ALA A 67 10.81 5.09 -6.44
CA ALA A 67 10.57 4.27 -5.26
C ALA A 67 9.43 4.81 -4.40
N VAL A 68 9.23 6.13 -4.33
CA VAL A 68 8.12 6.77 -3.61
C VAL A 68 6.77 6.39 -4.24
N ILE A 69 6.74 6.26 -5.57
CA ILE A 69 5.54 5.88 -6.31
C ILE A 69 5.27 4.37 -6.21
N LEU A 70 6.33 3.56 -6.24
CA LEU A 70 6.21 2.10 -6.21
C LEU A 70 5.88 1.54 -4.82
N THR A 71 6.35 2.19 -3.76
CA THR A 71 6.12 1.69 -2.38
C THR A 71 4.65 1.50 -2.03
N PRO A 72 3.73 2.46 -2.28
CA PRO A 72 2.30 2.27 -2.03
C PRO A 72 1.69 1.11 -2.84
N VAL A 73 2.16 0.90 -4.06
CA VAL A 73 1.67 -0.19 -4.93
C VAL A 73 2.05 -1.54 -4.35
N ILE A 74 3.34 -1.72 -4.02
CA ILE A 74 3.86 -2.97 -3.45
C ILE A 74 3.23 -3.23 -2.07
N LEU A 75 3.07 -2.18 -1.26
CA LEU A 75 2.40 -2.28 0.03
C LEU A 75 0.93 -2.70 -0.12
N SER A 76 0.21 -2.16 -1.08
CA SER A 76 -1.18 -2.53 -1.36
C SER A 76 -1.29 -4.02 -1.73
N ILE A 77 -0.37 -4.54 -2.55
CA ILE A 77 -0.29 -5.96 -2.87
C ILE A 77 -0.04 -6.79 -1.60
N ALA A 78 0.91 -6.35 -0.76
CA ALA A 78 1.27 -7.05 0.47
C ALA A 78 0.12 -7.10 1.47
N ILE A 79 -0.59 -5.98 1.68
CA ILE A 79 -1.73 -5.89 2.59
C ILE A 79 -2.90 -6.75 2.09
N ASN A 80 -3.21 -6.71 0.80
CA ASN A 80 -4.25 -7.54 0.22
C ASN A 80 -3.93 -9.03 0.37
N LEU A 81 -2.67 -9.41 0.16
CA LEU A 81 -2.24 -10.79 0.36
C LEU A 81 -2.30 -11.20 1.84
N LEU A 82 -1.89 -10.31 2.75
CA LEU A 82 -2.03 -10.52 4.19
C LEU A 82 -3.48 -10.71 4.59
N GLN A 83 -4.40 -9.90 4.06
CA GLN A 83 -5.83 -10.06 4.31
C GLN A 83 -6.34 -11.41 3.80
N MET A 84 -5.92 -11.85 2.61
CA MET A 84 -6.28 -13.18 2.09
C MET A 84 -5.80 -14.31 3.02
N VAL A 85 -4.61 -14.16 3.61
CA VAL A 85 -4.09 -15.15 4.57
C VAL A 85 -4.88 -15.10 5.87
N LEU A 86 -5.18 -13.93 6.40
CA LEU A 86 -6.01 -13.77 7.61
C LEU A 86 -7.39 -14.43 7.46
N LEU A 87 -7.98 -14.37 6.27
CA LEU A 87 -9.24 -15.05 5.95
C LEU A 87 -9.19 -16.58 6.09
N LEU A 88 -7.99 -17.18 6.01
CA LEU A 88 -7.82 -18.62 6.24
C LEU A 88 -7.82 -18.99 7.72
N PHE A 89 -7.65 -18.01 8.61
CA PHE A 89 -7.60 -18.22 10.07
C PHE A 89 -8.80 -17.64 10.80
N THR A 90 -9.43 -16.58 10.25
CA THR A 90 -10.46 -15.80 10.94
C THR A 90 -11.70 -15.61 10.06
N LYS A 91 -12.79 -15.10 10.65
CA LYS A 91 -13.99 -14.71 9.90
C LYS A 91 -13.70 -13.45 9.04
N PRO A 92 -14.38 -13.28 7.89
CA PRO A 92 -14.11 -12.17 6.96
C PRO A 92 -14.18 -10.77 7.62
N VAL A 93 -15.19 -10.55 8.46
CA VAL A 93 -15.38 -9.27 9.16
C VAL A 93 -14.21 -8.97 10.09
N PHE A 94 -13.71 -9.99 10.80
CA PHE A 94 -12.60 -9.82 11.74
C PHE A 94 -11.29 -9.55 11.02
N SER A 95 -11.03 -10.26 9.93
CA SER A 95 -9.86 -10.01 9.06
C SER A 95 -9.85 -8.58 8.53
N PHE A 96 -11.00 -8.10 8.04
CA PHE A 96 -11.15 -6.72 7.56
C PHE A 96 -10.91 -5.70 8.67
N LEU A 97 -11.50 -5.92 9.86
CA LEU A 97 -11.34 -5.02 11.01
C LEU A 97 -9.87 -4.87 11.42
N VAL A 98 -9.10 -5.97 11.46
CA VAL A 98 -7.67 -5.95 11.78
C VAL A 98 -6.90 -5.05 10.82
N ILE A 99 -7.13 -5.19 9.51
CA ILE A 99 -6.48 -4.35 8.51
C ILE A 99 -6.91 -2.88 8.65
N CYS A 100 -8.19 -2.61 8.89
CA CYS A 100 -8.69 -1.25 9.11
C CYS A 100 -8.03 -0.61 10.33
N ILE A 101 -7.96 -1.30 11.47
CA ILE A 101 -7.31 -0.78 12.68
C ILE A 101 -5.83 -0.50 12.42
N MET A 102 -5.14 -1.40 11.74
CA MET A 102 -3.72 -1.24 11.38
C MET A 102 -3.50 -0.01 10.50
N MET A 103 -4.37 0.23 9.51
CA MET A 103 -4.28 1.40 8.64
C MET A 103 -4.69 2.70 9.35
N LEU A 104 -5.76 2.67 10.15
CA LEU A 104 -6.23 3.84 10.90
C LEU A 104 -5.23 4.28 11.99
N SER A 105 -4.60 3.34 12.70
CA SER A 105 -3.58 3.68 13.68
C SER A 105 -2.41 4.45 13.05
N SER A 106 -2.07 4.12 11.81
CA SER A 106 -1.04 4.83 11.06
C SER A 106 -1.42 6.28 10.73
N ALA A 107 -2.71 6.61 10.67
CA ALA A 107 -3.15 7.98 10.42
C ALA A 107 -2.79 8.93 11.57
N TYR A 108 -2.77 8.41 12.82
CA TYR A 108 -2.51 9.21 14.02
C TYR A 108 -1.03 9.24 14.44
N PHE A 109 -0.26 8.21 14.08
CA PHE A 109 1.11 8.07 14.53
C PHE A 109 2.10 8.04 13.36
N LEU A 110 3.00 9.02 13.30
CA LEU A 110 4.12 9.02 12.36
C LEU A 110 5.26 8.19 12.97
N SER A 111 5.36 6.94 12.56
CA SER A 111 6.39 6.02 13.03
C SER A 111 6.70 4.96 11.97
N ASP A 112 7.97 4.54 11.89
CA ASP A 112 8.42 3.45 11.01
C ASP A 112 7.77 2.09 11.32
N ILE A 113 7.17 1.92 12.50
CA ILE A 113 6.47 0.68 12.90
C ILE A 113 5.08 0.62 12.27
N MET A 114 4.48 1.78 11.99
CA MET A 114 3.12 1.86 11.48
C MET A 114 3.10 1.69 9.96
N ILE A 115 2.72 0.50 9.52
CA ILE A 115 2.79 0.07 8.11
C ILE A 115 2.01 1.00 7.17
N GLY A 116 0.89 1.55 7.60
CA GLY A 116 0.08 2.46 6.78
C GLY A 116 0.77 3.80 6.47
N ASN A 117 1.81 4.21 7.22
CA ASN A 117 2.59 5.39 6.88
C ASN A 117 3.31 5.24 5.54
N PHE A 118 3.68 4.01 5.18
CA PHE A 118 4.30 3.71 3.90
C PHE A 118 3.31 3.70 2.72
N ALA A 119 2.01 3.82 2.97
CA ALA A 119 1.01 4.05 1.93
C ALA A 119 0.86 5.53 1.55
N MET A 120 1.43 6.43 2.35
CA MET A 120 1.27 7.88 2.21
C MET A 120 2.59 8.54 1.79
N PRO A 121 2.81 8.80 0.49
CA PRO A 121 4.06 9.40 -0.01
C PRO A 121 4.43 10.73 0.64
N ILE A 122 3.42 11.52 1.07
CA ILE A 122 3.64 12.80 1.75
C ILE A 122 4.31 12.66 3.12
N ARG A 123 4.30 11.46 3.72
CA ARG A 123 4.93 11.17 5.02
C ARG A 123 6.36 10.66 4.92
N TYR A 124 6.88 10.56 3.72
CA TYR A 124 8.27 10.11 3.55
C TYR A 124 9.27 11.22 3.87
N GLU A 125 10.48 10.81 4.26
CA GLU A 125 11.64 11.68 4.47
C GLU A 125 11.96 12.58 3.27
N TRP A 126 11.51 12.18 2.07
CA TRP A 126 11.58 12.99 0.87
C TRP A 126 10.68 14.23 0.95
N ALA A 127 9.52 14.13 1.59
CA ALA A 127 8.52 15.21 1.67
C ALA A 127 8.64 16.04 2.95
N ILE A 128 8.89 15.41 4.10
CA ILE A 128 8.95 16.07 5.41
C ILE A 128 10.22 15.71 6.18
N GLU A 129 10.72 16.62 7.01
CA GLU A 129 12.02 16.52 7.68
C GLU A 129 12.18 15.27 8.55
N ASN A 130 11.15 14.89 9.29
CA ASN A 130 11.13 13.71 10.16
C ASN A 130 10.25 12.60 9.60
N GLY A 131 10.16 12.50 8.28
CA GLY A 131 9.34 11.51 7.59
C GLY A 131 9.89 10.08 7.72
N VAL A 132 9.03 9.12 7.37
CA VAL A 132 9.42 7.70 7.32
C VAL A 132 10.26 7.41 6.07
N SER A 133 11.23 6.50 6.20
CA SER A 133 12.07 6.13 5.05
C SER A 133 11.31 5.25 4.07
N TYR A 134 11.22 5.67 2.80
CA TYR A 134 10.60 4.87 1.75
C TYR A 134 11.35 3.56 1.47
N GLN A 135 12.66 3.51 1.73
CA GLN A 135 13.46 2.28 1.60
C GLN A 135 13.05 1.24 2.64
N LYS A 136 12.85 1.68 3.90
CA LYS A 136 12.28 0.81 4.94
C LYS A 136 10.88 0.34 4.55
N GLY A 137 10.05 1.23 3.98
CA GLY A 137 8.72 0.90 3.47
C GLY A 137 8.74 -0.21 2.44
N LEU A 138 9.65 -0.17 1.47
CA LEU A 138 9.85 -1.23 0.49
C LEU A 138 10.25 -2.55 1.16
N LEU A 139 11.23 -2.51 2.07
CA LEU A 139 11.70 -3.70 2.77
C LEU A 139 10.58 -4.36 3.59
N PHE A 140 9.81 -3.57 4.35
CA PHE A 140 8.66 -4.06 5.11
C PHE A 140 7.58 -4.65 4.20
N SER A 141 7.27 -3.99 3.09
CA SER A 141 6.27 -4.46 2.13
C SER A 141 6.65 -5.80 1.52
N PHE A 142 7.90 -5.98 1.10
CA PHE A 142 8.40 -7.26 0.61
C PHE A 142 8.44 -8.33 1.71
N GLY A 143 8.81 -7.96 2.93
CA GLY A 143 8.77 -8.87 4.08
C GLY A 143 7.36 -9.42 4.35
N ILE A 144 6.36 -8.53 4.41
CA ILE A 144 4.96 -8.92 4.60
C ILE A 144 4.47 -9.80 3.44
N LEU A 145 4.79 -9.42 2.20
CA LEU A 145 4.40 -10.17 1.01
C LEU A 145 4.97 -11.59 1.04
N PHE A 146 6.26 -11.72 1.38
CA PHE A 146 6.93 -13.01 1.46
C PHE A 146 6.35 -13.90 2.57
N ILE A 147 6.19 -13.35 3.78
CA ILE A 147 5.59 -14.06 4.92
C ILE A 147 4.16 -14.49 4.60
N ALA A 148 3.33 -13.57 4.09
CA ALA A 148 1.96 -13.87 3.73
C ALA A 148 1.88 -14.96 2.63
N PHE A 149 2.74 -14.90 1.63
CA PHE A 149 2.78 -15.90 0.57
C PHE A 149 3.09 -17.31 1.11
N ILE A 150 4.13 -17.44 1.95
CA ILE A 150 4.53 -18.72 2.56
C ILE A 150 3.45 -19.23 3.52
N CYS A 151 2.96 -18.39 4.42
CA CYS A 151 1.91 -18.77 5.37
C CYS A 151 0.64 -19.24 4.66
N GLY A 152 0.29 -18.53 3.57
CA GLY A 152 -0.84 -18.92 2.74
C GLY A 152 -0.66 -20.29 2.07
N ILE A 153 0.52 -20.58 1.50
CA ILE A 153 0.81 -21.91 0.94
C ILE A 153 0.70 -23.00 2.01
N MET A 154 1.32 -22.78 3.18
CA MET A 154 1.34 -23.78 4.26
C MET A 154 -0.08 -24.06 4.79
N LYS A 155 -0.85 -23.03 5.05
CA LYS A 155 -2.21 -23.16 5.56
C LYS A 155 -3.14 -23.74 4.51
N PHE A 156 -3.08 -23.25 3.26
CA PHE A 156 -3.98 -23.67 2.20
C PHE A 156 -3.76 -25.13 1.78
N ARG A 157 -2.54 -25.66 1.89
CA ARG A 157 -2.27 -27.09 1.67
C ARG A 157 -3.04 -28.00 2.64
N ARG A 158 -3.26 -27.53 3.88
CA ARG A 158 -3.97 -28.25 4.96
C ARG A 158 -5.43 -27.82 5.11
N TYR A 159 -5.88 -26.85 4.31
CA TYR A 159 -7.23 -26.31 4.43
C TYR A 159 -8.25 -27.28 3.83
N ASP A 160 -9.22 -27.72 4.64
CA ASP A 160 -10.34 -28.51 4.17
C ASP A 160 -11.54 -27.60 3.91
N ILE A 161 -11.95 -27.52 2.65
CA ILE A 161 -13.01 -26.60 2.20
C ILE A 161 -14.38 -27.11 2.65
N LEU A 162 -14.52 -28.43 2.84
CA LEU A 162 -15.80 -29.08 3.15
C LEU A 162 -16.21 -28.93 4.64
N ASN A 163 -15.26 -28.70 5.55
CA ASN A 163 -15.51 -28.68 7.00
C ASN A 163 -15.94 -27.30 7.54
N LYS A 164 -16.12 -26.29 6.70
CA LYS A 164 -16.45 -24.91 7.13
C LYS A 164 -17.92 -24.55 7.03
N GLU A 165 -18.75 -25.41 6.45
CA GLU A 165 -20.20 -25.17 6.30
C GLU A 165 -21.04 -25.64 7.52
N GLU A 166 -20.42 -26.30 8.49
CA GLU A 166 -21.13 -26.89 9.67
C GLU A 166 -20.85 -26.13 10.99
N GLY A 167 -20.31 -24.90 10.96
CA GLY A 167 -19.97 -24.17 12.18
C GLY A 167 -20.50 -22.73 12.23
#